data_4961871b9994e201f1d08477b05a2951
#
_entry.id   4961871b9994e201f1d08477b05a2951
#
_cell.length_a   1.000
_cell.length_b   1.000
_cell.length_c   1.000
_cell.angle_alpha   90.00
_cell.angle_beta   90.00
_cell.angle_gamma   90.00
#
_symmetry.space_group_name_H-M   'P 1'
#
loop_
_entity.id
_entity.type
_entity.pdbx_description
1 polymer ?
#
loop_
_entity_poly.entity_id
_entity_poly.type
_entity_poly.pdbx_seq_one_letter_code
_entity_poly.pdbx_strand_id
1 'polypeptide(L)' 'MAKVYASLIIKGRKTINDVPEKIKADVQAALIEMGHPELAEGDN' A
#
# COMPACT_ATOMS: atom_id res chain seq x y z
N MET A 1 4.47 9.86 -4.13
CA MET A 1 5.02 8.50 -4.27
C MET A 1 4.15 7.42 -3.65
N ALA A 2 3.44 7.75 -2.59
CA ALA A 2 2.60 6.75 -1.93
C ALA A 2 1.56 6.16 -2.87
N LYS A 3 0.98 6.97 -3.73
CA LYS A 3 -0.03 6.48 -4.66
C LYS A 3 0.56 5.53 -5.71
N VAL A 4 1.81 5.73 -6.05
CA VAL A 4 2.47 4.84 -7.00
C VAL A 4 2.61 3.45 -6.37
N TYR A 5 3.05 3.40 -5.13
CA TYR A 5 3.15 2.13 -4.43
C TYR A 5 1.78 1.50 -4.24
N ALA A 6 0.78 2.31 -3.86
CA ALA A 6 -0.56 1.78 -3.67
C ALA A 6 -1.08 1.15 -4.96
N SER A 7 -0.84 1.81 -6.09
CA SER A 7 -1.23 1.27 -7.39
C SER A 7 -0.59 -0.08 -7.66
N LEU A 8 0.71 -0.19 -7.37
CA LEU A 8 1.44 -1.44 -7.60
C LEU A 8 0.90 -2.55 -6.71
N ILE A 9 0.55 -2.20 -5.48
CA ILE A 9 -0.01 -3.17 -4.55
C ILE A 9 -1.38 -3.66 -5.03
N ILE A 10 -2.20 -2.74 -5.51
CA ILE A 10 -3.53 -3.09 -6.01
C ILE A 10 -3.41 -4.01 -7.22
N LYS A 11 -2.41 -3.78 -8.05
CA LYS A 11 -2.20 -4.62 -9.23
C LYS A 11 -1.54 -5.96 -8.91
N GLY A 12 -1.15 -6.15 -7.65
CA GLY A 12 -0.51 -7.40 -7.24
C GLY A 12 0.96 -7.49 -7.59
N ARG A 13 1.57 -6.37 -7.92
CA ARG A 13 2.99 -6.36 -8.30
C ARG A 13 3.90 -6.18 -7.09
N LYS A 14 3.36 -5.62 -6.02
CA LYS A 14 4.11 -5.43 -4.78
C LYS A 14 3.19 -5.68 -3.60
N THR A 15 3.78 -5.83 -2.42
CA THR A 15 3.01 -5.96 -1.20
C THR A 15 3.37 -4.81 -0.28
N ILE A 16 2.57 -4.63 0.77
CA ILE A 16 2.84 -3.57 1.73
C ILE A 16 4.21 -3.77 2.39
N ASN A 17 4.67 -5.00 2.48
CA ASN A 17 5.98 -5.29 3.07
C ASN A 17 7.13 -4.84 2.18
N ASP A 18 6.88 -4.64 0.89
CA ASP A 18 7.90 -4.15 -0.04
C ASP A 18 8.07 -2.64 0.04
N VAL A 19 7.20 -1.96 0.77
CA VAL A 19 7.22 -0.51 0.85
C VAL A 19 8.24 -0.06 1.89
N PRO A 20 9.07 0.95 1.57
CA PRO A 20 9.99 1.49 2.57
C PRO A 20 9.24 1.96 3.80
N GLU A 21 9.83 1.69 4.95
CA GLU A 21 9.16 1.97 6.21
C GLU A 21 8.79 3.44 6.37
N LYS A 22 9.61 4.32 5.81
CA LYS A 22 9.38 5.75 5.95
C LYS A 22 8.09 6.22 5.30
N ILE A 23 7.64 5.52 4.27
CA ILE A 23 6.42 5.92 3.57
C ILE A 23 5.31 4.89 3.69
N LYS A 24 5.55 3.86 4.50
CA LYS A 24 4.57 2.79 4.63
C LYS A 24 3.22 3.32 5.14
N ALA A 25 3.24 4.21 6.12
CA ALA A 25 2.01 4.78 6.65
C ALA A 25 1.27 5.57 5.59
N ASP A 26 2.01 6.29 4.74
CA ASP A 26 1.39 7.06 3.66
C ASP A 26 0.75 6.14 2.64
N VAL A 27 1.43 5.04 2.33
CA VAL A 27 0.90 4.07 1.36
C VAL A 27 -0.35 3.39 1.93
N GLN A 28 -0.31 3.06 3.21
CA GLN A 28 -1.47 2.47 3.85
C GLN A 28 -2.68 3.41 3.79
N ALA A 29 -2.45 4.69 4.06
CA ALA A 29 -3.51 5.68 3.98
C ALA A 29 -4.06 5.79 2.56
N ALA A 30 -3.16 5.75 1.57
CA ALA A 30 -3.57 5.81 0.18
C ALA A 30 -4.43 4.60 -0.19
N LEU A 31 -4.06 3.42 0.27
CA LEU A 31 -4.84 2.21 -0.01
C LEU A 31 -6.23 2.31 0.58
N ILE A 32 -6.33 2.82 1.79
CA ILE A 32 -7.62 2.99 2.45
C ILE A 32 -8.47 3.97 1.66
N GLU A 33 -7.87 5.09 1.24
CA GLU A 33 -8.59 6.10 0.46
C GLU A 33 -9.08 5.54 -0.87
N MET A 34 -8.32 4.63 -1.45
CA MET A 34 -8.67 4.05 -2.74
C MET A 34 -9.66 2.88 -2.60
N GLY A 35 -10.10 2.60 -1.39
CA GLY A 35 -11.10 1.58 -1.16
C GLY A 35 -10.54 0.18 -1.00
N HIS A 36 -9.26 0.08 -0.64
CA HIS A 36 -8.61 -1.22 -0.46
C HIS A 36 -7.95 -1.34 0.91
N PRO A 37 -8.71 -1.14 2.00
CA PRO A 37 -8.11 -1.20 3.33
C PRO A 37 -7.52 -2.58 3.65
N GLU A 38 -8.06 -3.63 3.05
CA GLU A 38 -7.54 -4.97 3.28
C GLU A 38 -6.10 -5.10 2.80
N LEU A 39 -5.72 -4.35 1.76
CA LEU A 39 -4.36 -4.40 1.24
C LEU A 39 -3.40 -3.61 2.12
N ALA A 40 -3.92 -2.66 2.87
CA ALA A 40 -3.08 -1.86 3.76
C ALA A 40 -2.62 -2.64 4.97
N GLU A 41 -3.32 -3.70 5.33
CA GLU A 41 -2.97 -4.50 6.50
C GLU A 41 -1.75 -5.37 6.25
N GLY A 42 -1.48 -5.65 5.05
CA GLY A 42 -0.27 -6.36 4.75
C GLY A 42 -0.22 -7.73 5.21
N ASP A 43 -0.56 -8.34 5.63
CA ASP A 43 -0.20 -9.42 6.18
C ASP A 43 -0.31 -10.48 6.11
N ASN A 44 -0.14 -10.62 6.28
CA ASN A 44 0.05 -11.53 6.42
C ASN A 44 0.02 -12.16 6.21
#